data_26fc72f5f819d175f374fb2687f33799
#
_entry.id   26fc72f5f819d175f374fb2687f33799
#
_cell.length_a   1.000
_cell.length_b   1.000
_cell.length_c   1.000
_cell.angle_alpha   90.00
_cell.angle_beta   90.00
_cell.angle_gamma   90.00
#
_symmetry.space_group_name_H-M   'P 1'
#
loop_
_entity.id
_entity.type
_entity.pdbx_description
1 polymer ?
#
loop_
_entity_poly.entity_id
_entity_poly.type
_entity_poly.pdbx_seq_one_letter_code
_entity_poly.pdbx_strand_id
1 'polypeptide(L)'
;MTASLESGTFGDLTSEQVARLDAAAADSGVSTIQLMEIAGWQVARCAWRHLGGTASLGVVAGYGNNGGDGLVAARHLATWGCAVRVLVLAEEERVSGVVLDHVVSARKCGVDVIVSADPDAVGGVIVEADLVIDAILGTGLRSAPREPQASGIRAINESGVPVLSVDVPSGLDATTGEAFDPTVRAALTCTLTAMKHGLRRGDAAAHAGAVYIADIGMPATAWLRAGLERPVGVTGGELVHTSS
;
A
#
# COMPACT_ATOMS: atom_id res chain seq x y z
N MET A 1 22.07 -4.16 3.63
CA MET A 1 22.35 -3.04 4.57
C MET A 1 21.22 -2.04 4.38
N THR A 2 20.40 -1.84 5.38
CA THR A 2 19.38 -0.78 5.39
C THR A 2 20.06 0.49 5.87
N ALA A 3 20.15 1.51 5.00
CA ALA A 3 20.57 2.83 5.44
C ALA A 3 19.49 3.39 6.37
N SER A 4 19.83 3.73 7.59
CA SER A 4 18.99 4.52 8.50
C SER A 4 19.30 5.99 8.24
N LEU A 5 18.32 6.75 7.77
CA LEU A 5 18.47 8.18 7.51
C LEU A 5 17.78 8.99 8.61
N GLU A 6 18.43 10.07 9.07
CA GLU A 6 17.89 10.94 10.11
C GLU A 6 16.65 11.72 9.65
N SER A 7 15.75 12.06 10.59
CA SER A 7 14.50 12.79 10.32
C SER A 7 14.79 14.20 9.79
N GLY A 8 14.52 14.44 8.54
CA GLY A 8 14.69 15.76 7.88
C GLY A 8 14.97 15.68 6.39
N THR A 9 15.30 14.48 5.90
CA THR A 9 15.75 14.27 4.51
C THR A 9 14.64 13.80 3.55
N PHE A 10 13.40 13.57 4.02
CA PHE A 10 12.43 12.78 3.25
C PHE A 10 11.34 13.57 2.54
N GLY A 11 11.26 14.90 2.73
CA GLY A 11 10.25 15.74 2.07
C GLY A 11 8.83 15.17 2.27
N ASP A 12 8.26 15.42 3.44
CA ASP A 12 6.93 14.90 3.79
C ASP A 12 5.87 15.48 2.85
N LEU A 13 5.02 14.64 2.25
CA LEU A 13 3.97 15.03 1.33
C LEU A 13 2.57 14.94 1.95
N THR A 14 1.73 15.94 1.67
CA THR A 14 0.29 15.85 1.90
C THR A 14 -0.38 15.02 0.81
N SER A 15 -1.60 14.55 1.06
CA SER A 15 -2.39 13.83 0.06
C SER A 15 -2.61 14.62 -1.23
N GLU A 16 -2.77 15.95 -1.13
CA GLU A 16 -2.91 16.82 -2.29
C GLU A 16 -1.62 16.91 -3.10
N GLN A 17 -0.47 16.97 -2.42
CA GLN A 17 0.84 16.96 -3.07
C GLN A 17 1.12 15.64 -3.77
N VAL A 18 0.72 14.51 -3.17
CA VAL A 18 0.80 13.19 -3.81
C VAL A 18 -0.03 13.16 -5.10
N ALA A 19 -1.30 13.55 -5.04
CA ALA A 19 -2.18 13.58 -6.22
C ALA A 19 -1.63 14.49 -7.33
N ARG A 20 -1.04 15.63 -6.96
CA ARG A 20 -0.41 16.55 -7.93
C ARG A 20 0.85 15.94 -8.56
N LEU A 21 1.62 15.19 -7.78
CA LEU A 21 2.81 14.50 -8.26
C LEU A 21 2.47 13.36 -9.23
N ASP A 22 1.42 12.58 -8.92
CA ASP A 22 0.92 11.51 -9.80
C ASP A 22 0.43 12.06 -11.15
N ALA A 23 -0.31 13.18 -11.13
CA ALA A 23 -0.73 13.85 -12.35
C ALA A 23 0.49 14.35 -13.17
N ALA A 24 1.48 14.92 -12.51
CA ALA A 24 2.71 15.37 -13.14
C ALA A 24 3.56 14.22 -13.73
N ALA A 25 3.48 13.02 -13.14
CA ALA A 25 4.12 11.82 -13.69
C ALA A 25 3.48 11.41 -15.03
N ALA A 26 2.14 11.41 -15.10
CA ALA A 26 1.40 11.13 -16.33
C ALA A 26 1.77 12.14 -17.42
N ASP A 27 1.82 13.44 -17.11
CA ASP A 27 2.25 14.50 -18.01
C ASP A 27 3.73 14.38 -18.43
N SER A 28 4.52 13.65 -17.68
CA SER A 28 5.91 13.32 -17.97
C SER A 28 6.07 12.01 -18.76
N GLY A 29 4.96 11.39 -19.16
CA GLY A 29 4.93 10.16 -19.97
C GLY A 29 5.07 8.87 -19.16
N VAL A 30 4.98 8.93 -17.82
CA VAL A 30 4.99 7.73 -16.97
C VAL A 30 3.57 7.42 -16.52
N SER A 31 3.05 6.29 -17.01
CA SER A 31 1.67 5.88 -16.75
C SER A 31 1.47 5.34 -15.31
N THR A 32 0.23 5.38 -14.85
CA THR A 32 -0.16 4.78 -13.55
C THR A 32 0.21 3.30 -13.48
N ILE A 33 0.06 2.53 -14.57
CA ILE A 33 0.44 1.11 -14.62
C ILE A 33 1.94 0.93 -14.37
N GLN A 34 2.80 1.77 -14.94
CA GLN A 34 4.24 1.69 -14.74
C GLN A 34 4.64 1.98 -13.30
N LEU A 35 4.06 3.02 -12.69
CA LEU A 35 4.31 3.33 -11.28
C LEU A 35 3.78 2.23 -10.36
N MET A 36 2.56 1.74 -10.62
CA MET A 36 1.90 0.69 -9.84
C MET A 36 2.68 -0.63 -9.89
N GLU A 37 3.27 -0.97 -11.04
CA GLU A 37 4.09 -2.18 -11.18
C GLU A 37 5.33 -2.12 -10.27
N ILE A 38 5.99 -0.96 -10.21
CA ILE A 38 7.14 -0.77 -9.31
C ILE A 38 6.69 -0.68 -7.85
N ALA A 39 5.58 0.01 -7.57
CA ALA A 39 5.02 0.13 -6.23
C ALA A 39 4.70 -1.24 -5.62
N GLY A 40 3.93 -2.06 -6.34
CA GLY A 40 3.59 -3.40 -5.87
C GLY A 40 4.80 -4.33 -5.74
N TRP A 41 5.79 -4.21 -6.63
CA TRP A 41 7.05 -4.94 -6.48
C TRP A 41 7.81 -4.54 -5.21
N GLN A 42 7.82 -3.25 -4.85
CA GLN A 42 8.43 -2.76 -3.62
C GLN A 42 7.68 -3.25 -2.37
N VAL A 43 6.33 -3.26 -2.41
CA VAL A 43 5.51 -3.83 -1.34
C VAL A 43 5.82 -5.32 -1.17
N ALA A 44 5.90 -6.07 -2.27
CA ALA A 44 6.28 -7.48 -2.24
C ALA A 44 7.68 -7.69 -1.63
N ARG A 45 8.66 -6.85 -1.97
CA ARG A 45 10.01 -6.88 -1.36
C ARG A 45 9.97 -6.57 0.14
N CYS A 46 9.14 -5.62 0.54
CA CYS A 46 8.98 -5.27 1.95
C CYS A 46 8.43 -6.47 2.74
N ALA A 47 7.37 -7.11 2.23
CA ALA A 47 6.80 -8.33 2.81
C ALA A 47 7.83 -9.47 2.85
N TRP A 48 8.49 -9.74 1.74
CA TRP A 48 9.51 -10.80 1.63
C TRP A 48 10.66 -10.62 2.63
N ARG A 49 11.16 -9.40 2.80
CA ARG A 49 12.23 -9.10 3.76
C ARG A 49 11.77 -9.27 5.20
N HIS A 50 10.54 -8.88 5.50
CA HIS A 50 9.96 -9.02 6.83
C HIS A 50 9.79 -10.50 7.22
N LEU A 51 9.31 -11.31 6.28
CA LEU A 51 9.06 -12.75 6.48
C LEU A 51 10.34 -13.61 6.41
N GLY A 52 11.39 -13.11 5.77
CA GLY A 52 12.65 -13.85 5.58
C GLY A 52 12.60 -14.92 4.51
N GLY A 53 11.55 -15.00 3.69
CA GLY A 53 11.40 -15.99 2.61
C GLY A 53 9.96 -16.28 2.23
N THR A 54 9.72 -17.51 1.77
CA THR A 54 8.39 -17.98 1.38
C THR A 54 7.46 -18.14 2.58
N ALA A 55 6.21 -17.72 2.41
CA ALA A 55 5.20 -17.71 3.46
C ALA A 55 3.78 -17.76 2.86
N SER A 56 2.77 -17.84 3.72
CA SER A 56 1.36 -17.67 3.36
C SER A 56 0.94 -16.21 3.59
N LEU A 57 0.32 -15.57 2.61
CA LEU A 57 -0.12 -14.18 2.71
C LEU A 57 -1.59 -14.03 2.32
N GLY A 58 -2.29 -13.21 3.10
CA GLY A 58 -3.60 -12.69 2.74
C GLY A 58 -3.47 -11.24 2.28
N VAL A 59 -4.05 -10.89 1.13
CA VAL A 59 -4.10 -9.52 0.64
C VAL A 59 -5.54 -9.05 0.64
N VAL A 60 -5.84 -7.97 1.35
CA VAL A 60 -7.15 -7.33 1.31
C VAL A 60 -7.00 -6.01 0.58
N ALA A 61 -7.55 -5.95 -0.62
CA ALA A 61 -7.41 -4.85 -1.56
C ALA A 61 -8.72 -4.07 -1.71
N GLY A 62 -8.62 -2.77 -1.91
CA GLY A 62 -9.73 -1.96 -2.41
C GLY A 62 -9.78 -1.97 -3.95
N TYR A 63 -10.70 -1.20 -4.50
CA TYR A 63 -10.88 -1.05 -5.96
C TYR A 63 -10.21 0.21 -6.54
N GLY A 64 -9.40 0.92 -5.73
CA GLY A 64 -8.58 2.07 -6.14
C GLY A 64 -7.12 1.69 -6.39
N ASN A 65 -6.28 2.69 -6.64
CA ASN A 65 -4.85 2.49 -6.95
C ASN A 65 -4.11 1.70 -5.86
N ASN A 66 -4.41 1.95 -4.58
CA ASN A 66 -3.82 1.21 -3.47
C ASN A 66 -4.09 -0.31 -3.57
N GLY A 67 -5.33 -0.67 -3.97
CA GLY A 67 -5.69 -2.06 -4.24
C GLY A 67 -4.93 -2.64 -5.43
N GLY A 68 -4.69 -1.83 -6.46
CA GLY A 68 -3.85 -2.20 -7.60
C GLY A 68 -2.42 -2.53 -7.19
N ASP A 69 -1.80 -1.71 -6.32
CA ASP A 69 -0.46 -1.96 -5.76
C ASP A 69 -0.43 -3.29 -4.98
N GLY A 70 -1.48 -3.57 -4.19
CA GLY A 70 -1.65 -4.84 -3.48
C GLY A 70 -1.77 -6.06 -4.41
N LEU A 71 -2.52 -5.94 -5.51
CA LEU A 71 -2.66 -7.00 -6.53
C LEU A 71 -1.33 -7.29 -7.25
N VAL A 72 -0.58 -6.25 -7.58
CA VAL A 72 0.78 -6.38 -8.16
C VAL A 72 1.70 -7.07 -7.15
N ALA A 73 1.66 -6.66 -5.88
CA ALA A 73 2.45 -7.30 -4.82
C ALA A 73 2.12 -8.79 -4.68
N ALA A 74 0.83 -9.13 -4.68
CA ALA A 74 0.36 -10.52 -4.62
C ALA A 74 0.93 -11.37 -5.76
N ARG A 75 0.91 -10.87 -6.99
CA ARG A 75 1.45 -11.53 -8.17
C ARG A 75 2.97 -11.78 -8.06
N HIS A 76 3.72 -10.79 -7.58
CA HIS A 76 5.17 -10.95 -7.38
C HIS A 76 5.48 -11.96 -6.28
N LEU A 77 4.81 -11.89 -5.14
CA LEU A 77 4.99 -12.83 -4.04
C LEU A 77 4.67 -14.26 -4.46
N ALA A 78 3.58 -14.48 -5.20
CA ALA A 78 3.25 -15.77 -5.76
C ALA A 78 4.34 -16.27 -6.73
N THR A 79 4.87 -15.41 -7.58
CA THR A 79 5.99 -15.72 -8.48
C THR A 79 7.26 -16.14 -7.70
N TRP A 80 7.46 -15.60 -6.50
CA TRP A 80 8.57 -15.94 -5.61
C TRP A 80 8.30 -17.19 -4.75
N GLY A 81 7.16 -17.85 -4.93
CA GLY A 81 6.80 -19.12 -4.29
C GLY A 81 5.99 -19.00 -3.01
N CYS A 82 5.47 -17.81 -2.68
CA CYS A 82 4.54 -17.64 -1.57
C CYS A 82 3.14 -18.19 -1.92
N ALA A 83 2.42 -18.70 -0.91
CA ALA A 83 1.00 -18.98 -1.03
C ALA A 83 0.22 -17.67 -0.80
N VAL A 84 -0.44 -17.14 -1.84
CA VAL A 84 -1.11 -15.85 -1.76
C VAL A 84 -2.58 -15.97 -2.11
N ARG A 85 -3.44 -15.48 -1.23
CA ARG A 85 -4.88 -15.29 -1.47
C ARG A 85 -5.21 -13.80 -1.44
N VAL A 86 -6.08 -13.35 -2.32
CA VAL A 86 -6.46 -11.94 -2.45
C VAL A 86 -7.98 -11.81 -2.38
N LEU A 87 -8.45 -10.87 -1.55
CA LEU A 87 -9.80 -10.36 -1.63
C LEU A 87 -9.76 -8.91 -2.12
N VAL A 88 -10.43 -8.64 -3.24
CA VAL A 88 -10.80 -7.28 -3.61
C VAL A 88 -12.15 -6.98 -2.99
N LEU A 89 -12.16 -6.11 -1.98
CA LEU A 89 -13.33 -5.81 -1.15
C LEU A 89 -14.20 -4.76 -1.84
N ALA A 90 -14.99 -5.20 -2.81
CA ALA A 90 -15.86 -4.38 -3.64
C ALA A 90 -16.90 -5.23 -4.36
N GLU A 91 -17.99 -4.58 -4.83
CA GLU A 91 -18.85 -5.15 -5.86
C GLU A 91 -18.08 -5.30 -7.17
N GLU A 92 -18.34 -6.36 -7.95
CA GLU A 92 -17.60 -6.65 -9.19
C GLU A 92 -17.67 -5.48 -10.19
N GLU A 93 -18.81 -4.81 -10.27
CA GLU A 93 -19.07 -3.69 -11.19
C GLU A 93 -18.21 -2.45 -10.87
N ARG A 94 -17.70 -2.35 -9.65
CA ARG A 94 -16.81 -1.26 -9.22
C ARG A 94 -15.36 -1.50 -9.59
N VAL A 95 -14.98 -2.74 -9.88
CA VAL A 95 -13.62 -3.10 -10.27
C VAL A 95 -13.44 -2.84 -11.77
N SER A 96 -12.70 -1.82 -12.11
CA SER A 96 -12.55 -1.38 -13.51
C SER A 96 -11.15 -0.81 -13.80
N GLY A 97 -10.85 -0.55 -15.07
CA GLY A 97 -9.59 0.07 -15.50
C GLY A 97 -8.36 -0.73 -15.05
N VAL A 98 -7.34 -0.02 -14.59
CA VAL A 98 -6.03 -0.62 -14.20
C VAL A 98 -6.17 -1.69 -13.12
N VAL A 99 -7.09 -1.51 -12.16
CA VAL A 99 -7.31 -2.50 -11.09
C VAL A 99 -7.85 -3.80 -11.65
N LEU A 100 -8.82 -3.73 -12.59
CA LEU A 100 -9.33 -4.91 -13.27
C LEU A 100 -8.24 -5.63 -14.07
N ASP A 101 -7.37 -4.89 -14.75
CA ASP A 101 -6.24 -5.46 -15.47
C ASP A 101 -5.31 -6.25 -14.54
N HIS A 102 -5.05 -5.73 -13.33
CA HIS A 102 -4.24 -6.42 -12.32
C HIS A 102 -4.96 -7.60 -11.68
N VAL A 103 -6.30 -7.57 -11.50
CA VAL A 103 -7.09 -8.76 -11.10
C VAL A 103 -6.93 -9.88 -12.13
N VAL A 104 -7.13 -9.53 -13.41
CA VAL A 104 -7.00 -10.51 -14.51
C VAL A 104 -5.57 -11.07 -14.58
N SER A 105 -4.56 -10.19 -14.46
CA SER A 105 -3.16 -10.58 -14.49
C SER A 105 -2.80 -11.52 -13.32
N ALA A 106 -3.20 -11.17 -12.08
CA ALA A 106 -2.93 -11.99 -10.90
C ALA A 106 -3.58 -13.39 -11.02
N ARG A 107 -4.86 -13.45 -11.43
CA ARG A 107 -5.55 -14.73 -11.70
C ARG A 107 -4.84 -15.59 -12.74
N LYS A 108 -4.41 -15.00 -13.86
CA LYS A 108 -3.66 -15.70 -14.91
C LYS A 108 -2.29 -16.18 -14.46
N CYS A 109 -1.70 -15.54 -13.46
CA CYS A 109 -0.45 -15.96 -12.82
C CYS A 109 -0.66 -16.96 -11.68
N GLY A 110 -1.89 -17.46 -11.48
CA GLY A 110 -2.19 -18.52 -10.51
C GLY A 110 -2.48 -18.03 -9.10
N VAL A 111 -2.67 -16.71 -8.89
CA VAL A 111 -3.11 -16.16 -7.60
C VAL A 111 -4.60 -16.40 -7.43
N ASP A 112 -5.02 -16.88 -6.27
CA ASP A 112 -6.42 -17.00 -5.90
C ASP A 112 -6.97 -15.59 -5.56
N VAL A 113 -7.79 -15.04 -6.47
CA VAL A 113 -8.36 -13.68 -6.34
C VAL A 113 -9.87 -13.75 -6.32
N ILE A 114 -10.44 -13.40 -5.18
CA ILE A 114 -11.88 -13.22 -4.97
C ILE A 114 -12.21 -11.74 -5.08
N VAL A 115 -13.31 -11.41 -5.76
CA VAL A 115 -13.92 -10.07 -5.74
C VAL A 115 -15.26 -10.21 -5.01
N SER A 116 -15.42 -9.52 -3.91
CA SER A 116 -16.66 -9.58 -3.12
C SER A 116 -16.79 -8.35 -2.21
N ALA A 117 -17.99 -7.81 -2.12
CA ALA A 117 -18.31 -6.78 -1.13
C ALA A 117 -18.70 -7.37 0.24
N ASP A 118 -18.75 -8.69 0.36
CA ASP A 118 -19.03 -9.35 1.62
C ASP A 118 -17.81 -9.29 2.55
N PRO A 119 -17.86 -8.56 3.67
CA PRO A 119 -16.75 -8.48 4.60
C PRO A 119 -16.39 -9.81 5.27
N ASP A 120 -17.33 -10.76 5.34
CA ASP A 120 -17.06 -12.08 5.90
C ASP A 120 -16.05 -12.88 5.04
N ALA A 121 -15.91 -12.53 3.74
CA ALA A 121 -14.89 -13.10 2.87
C ALA A 121 -13.45 -12.77 3.31
N VAL A 122 -13.23 -11.73 4.12
CA VAL A 122 -11.91 -11.37 4.66
C VAL A 122 -11.31 -12.53 5.44
N GLY A 123 -12.11 -13.19 6.28
CA GLY A 123 -11.67 -14.36 7.05
C GLY A 123 -11.06 -15.46 6.18
N GLY A 124 -11.63 -15.70 4.99
CA GLY A 124 -11.16 -16.72 4.06
C GLY A 124 -9.78 -16.47 3.49
N VAL A 125 -9.34 -15.22 3.38
CA VAL A 125 -8.00 -14.87 2.84
C VAL A 125 -6.95 -14.65 3.91
N ILE A 126 -7.35 -14.34 5.15
CA ILE A 126 -6.41 -14.09 6.25
C ILE A 126 -6.18 -15.32 7.14
N VAL A 127 -7.06 -16.34 7.06
CA VAL A 127 -6.88 -17.59 7.81
C VAL A 127 -5.57 -18.27 7.40
N GLU A 128 -4.77 -18.68 8.38
CA GLU A 128 -3.45 -19.30 8.18
C GLU A 128 -2.43 -18.40 7.45
N ALA A 129 -2.66 -17.08 7.37
CA ALA A 129 -1.67 -16.16 6.83
C ALA A 129 -0.60 -15.83 7.89
N ASP A 130 0.67 -15.83 7.46
CA ASP A 130 1.80 -15.36 8.27
C ASP A 130 1.86 -13.82 8.28
N LEU A 131 1.29 -13.17 7.24
CA LEU A 131 1.22 -11.72 7.07
C LEU A 131 -0.02 -11.34 6.27
N VAL A 132 -0.71 -10.30 6.69
CA VAL A 132 -1.76 -9.65 5.91
C VAL A 132 -1.20 -8.41 5.23
N ILE A 133 -1.49 -8.22 3.95
CA ILE A 133 -1.23 -6.97 3.23
C ILE A 133 -2.54 -6.19 3.18
N ASP A 134 -2.56 -5.05 3.88
CA ASP A 134 -3.63 -4.06 3.83
C ASP A 134 -3.39 -3.12 2.64
N ALA A 135 -4.22 -3.25 1.62
CA ALA A 135 -4.24 -2.43 0.42
C ALA A 135 -5.66 -1.90 0.14
N ILE A 136 -6.46 -1.65 1.20
CA ILE A 136 -7.86 -1.25 1.04
C ILE A 136 -7.97 0.22 0.64
N LEU A 137 -7.38 1.12 1.44
CA LEU A 137 -7.47 2.57 1.26
C LEU A 137 -6.07 3.21 1.40
N GLY A 138 -5.74 4.13 0.50
CA GLY A 138 -4.48 4.88 0.51
C GLY A 138 -4.70 6.37 0.80
N THR A 139 -3.84 7.22 0.25
CA THR A 139 -3.82 8.69 0.47
C THR A 139 -5.09 9.43 0.03
N GLY A 140 -6.01 8.77 -0.66
CA GLY A 140 -7.29 9.36 -1.09
C GLY A 140 -8.35 9.51 -0.01
N LEU A 141 -8.14 8.93 1.18
CA LEU A 141 -9.10 8.99 2.29
C LEU A 141 -9.30 10.42 2.80
N ARG A 142 -10.55 10.81 3.07
CA ARG A 142 -10.94 12.15 3.57
C ARG A 142 -11.97 12.10 4.67
N SER A 143 -12.43 10.91 5.04
CA SER A 143 -13.43 10.69 6.09
C SER A 143 -13.37 9.24 6.54
N ALA A 144 -14.07 8.90 7.60
CA ALA A 144 -14.14 7.53 8.09
C ALA A 144 -14.45 6.52 6.97
N PRO A 145 -13.79 5.35 6.96
CA PRO A 145 -14.08 4.28 6.03
C PRO A 145 -15.57 3.90 6.05
N ARG A 146 -16.12 3.60 4.87
CA ARG A 146 -17.52 3.14 4.73
C ARG A 146 -17.52 1.64 4.51
N GLU A 147 -18.70 1.03 4.64
CA GLU A 147 -18.87 -0.37 4.28
C GLU A 147 -18.70 -0.59 2.77
N PRO A 148 -18.12 -1.71 2.37
CA PRO A 148 -17.63 -2.85 3.17
C PRO A 148 -16.22 -2.67 3.75
N GLN A 149 -15.49 -1.61 3.40
CA GLN A 149 -14.10 -1.39 3.80
C GLN A 149 -13.95 -1.28 5.33
N ALA A 150 -14.90 -0.62 6.00
CA ALA A 150 -14.88 -0.50 7.46
C ALA A 150 -14.90 -1.86 8.17
N SER A 151 -15.78 -2.76 7.75
CA SER A 151 -15.85 -4.13 8.30
C SER A 151 -14.61 -4.94 7.95
N GLY A 152 -14.05 -4.77 6.73
CA GLY A 152 -12.79 -5.41 6.34
C GLY A 152 -11.61 -4.99 7.23
N ILE A 153 -11.51 -3.69 7.56
CA ILE A 153 -10.49 -3.17 8.48
C ILE A 153 -10.65 -3.76 9.88
N ARG A 154 -11.88 -3.86 10.40
CA ARG A 154 -12.14 -4.49 11.70
C ARG A 154 -11.71 -5.95 11.71
N ALA A 155 -12.08 -6.72 10.68
CA ALA A 155 -11.71 -8.13 10.55
C ALA A 155 -10.18 -8.32 10.51
N ILE A 156 -9.45 -7.47 9.80
CA ILE A 156 -7.98 -7.47 9.79
C ILE A 156 -7.44 -7.23 11.21
N ASN A 157 -7.93 -6.20 11.92
CA ASN A 157 -7.46 -5.88 13.26
C ASN A 157 -7.76 -6.97 14.30
N GLU A 158 -8.87 -7.69 14.12
CA GLU A 158 -9.32 -8.77 15.02
C GLU A 158 -8.59 -10.10 14.75
N SER A 159 -7.96 -10.26 13.60
CA SER A 159 -7.28 -11.50 13.21
C SER A 159 -6.06 -11.83 14.07
N GLY A 160 -5.41 -10.82 14.63
CA GLY A 160 -4.14 -10.96 15.35
C GLY A 160 -2.94 -11.27 14.45
N VAL A 161 -3.13 -11.39 13.14
CA VAL A 161 -2.03 -11.60 12.17
C VAL A 161 -1.28 -10.29 11.97
N PRO A 162 0.08 -10.29 11.89
CA PRO A 162 0.83 -9.08 11.55
C PRO A 162 0.36 -8.47 10.22
N VAL A 163 0.33 -7.13 10.15
CA VAL A 163 -0.17 -6.40 8.96
C VAL A 163 0.94 -5.55 8.36
N LEU A 164 1.10 -5.63 7.03
CA LEU A 164 1.84 -4.68 6.21
C LEU A 164 0.83 -3.78 5.49
N SER A 165 0.81 -2.48 5.81
CA SER A 165 -0.02 -1.52 5.08
C SER A 165 0.71 -0.96 3.88
N VAL A 166 -0.01 -0.90 2.75
CA VAL A 166 0.44 -0.27 1.50
C VAL A 166 0.20 1.22 1.58
N ASP A 167 1.24 1.99 1.43
CA ASP A 167 1.29 3.44 1.39
C ASP A 167 0.97 4.13 2.74
N VAL A 168 -0.22 3.91 3.28
CA VAL A 168 -0.65 4.33 4.63
C VAL A 168 -1.60 3.28 5.20
N PRO A 169 -1.67 3.11 6.53
CA PRO A 169 -2.70 2.25 7.12
C PRO A 169 -4.10 2.67 6.68
N SER A 170 -4.90 1.72 6.20
CA SER A 170 -6.28 2.01 5.80
C SER A 170 -7.07 2.57 6.98
N GLY A 171 -7.65 3.76 6.80
CA GLY A 171 -8.33 4.51 7.85
C GLY A 171 -7.54 5.68 8.41
N LEU A 172 -6.21 5.76 8.18
CA LEU A 172 -5.38 6.89 8.60
C LEU A 172 -5.41 8.01 7.54
N ASP A 173 -5.63 9.26 7.97
CA ASP A 173 -5.48 10.41 7.08
C ASP A 173 -3.98 10.68 6.80
N ALA A 174 -3.60 10.58 5.54
CA ALA A 174 -2.20 10.70 5.11
C ALA A 174 -1.62 12.12 5.27
N THR A 175 -2.44 13.12 5.52
CA THR A 175 -2.03 14.52 5.73
C THR A 175 -1.97 14.91 7.20
N THR A 176 -3.01 14.59 7.96
CA THR A 176 -3.14 15.01 9.36
C THR A 176 -2.61 13.98 10.35
N GLY A 177 -2.62 12.70 9.98
CA GLY A 177 -2.34 11.58 10.88
C GLY A 177 -3.51 11.25 11.80
N GLU A 178 -4.70 11.80 11.56
CA GLU A 178 -5.92 11.43 12.26
C GLU A 178 -6.31 9.99 11.90
N ALA A 179 -6.53 9.17 12.90
CA ALA A 179 -7.05 7.82 12.72
C ALA A 179 -8.57 7.86 12.80
N PHE A 180 -9.23 7.59 11.68
CA PHE A 180 -10.68 7.40 11.67
C PHE A 180 -11.05 6.04 12.26
N ASP A 181 -12.29 5.88 12.67
CA ASP A 181 -12.80 4.59 13.14
C ASP A 181 -13.57 3.87 12.01
N PRO A 182 -13.10 2.67 11.59
CA PRO A 182 -11.90 1.95 12.01
C PRO A 182 -10.63 2.35 11.23
N THR A 183 -9.46 2.15 11.85
CA THR A 183 -8.14 2.27 11.22
C THR A 183 -7.32 1.01 11.46
N VAL A 184 -6.60 0.53 10.44
CA VAL A 184 -5.69 -0.62 10.53
C VAL A 184 -4.57 -0.34 11.53
N ARG A 185 -4.19 -1.37 12.31
CA ARG A 185 -3.01 -1.37 13.17
C ARG A 185 -1.92 -2.19 12.51
N ALA A 186 -1.09 -1.52 11.72
CA ALA A 186 -0.01 -2.17 11.00
C ALA A 186 1.20 -2.49 11.89
N ALA A 187 1.84 -3.64 11.66
CA ALA A 187 3.17 -3.93 12.19
C ALA A 187 4.24 -3.16 11.41
N LEU A 188 3.99 -2.95 10.11
CA LEU A 188 4.85 -2.16 9.24
C LEU A 188 4.04 -1.49 8.13
N THR A 189 4.56 -0.37 7.62
CA THR A 189 3.97 0.38 6.49
C THR A 189 5.04 0.55 5.41
N CYS A 190 4.72 0.18 4.17
CA CYS A 190 5.52 0.46 2.99
C CYS A 190 4.95 1.69 2.28
N THR A 191 5.45 2.88 2.63
CA THR A 191 4.98 4.12 2.02
C THR A 191 5.71 4.38 0.70
N LEU A 192 4.97 4.81 -0.31
CA LEU A 192 5.42 4.89 -1.70
C LEU A 192 5.92 6.29 -2.05
N THR A 193 6.98 6.38 -2.86
CA THR A 193 7.55 7.64 -3.39
C THR A 193 8.24 8.51 -2.35
N ALA A 194 7.53 8.85 -1.27
CA ALA A 194 7.99 9.75 -0.21
C ALA A 194 7.20 9.52 1.09
N MET A 195 7.72 10.04 2.19
CA MET A 195 7.01 10.05 3.47
C MET A 195 5.71 10.85 3.34
N LYS A 196 4.62 10.38 3.93
CA LYS A 196 3.38 11.13 4.07
C LYS A 196 3.39 11.92 5.38
N HIS A 197 2.90 13.14 5.30
CA HIS A 197 2.83 14.06 6.45
C HIS A 197 2.18 13.41 7.67
N GLY A 198 1.06 12.70 7.43
CA GLY A 198 0.28 12.04 8.47
C GLY A 198 1.00 10.86 9.13
N LEU A 199 1.97 10.21 8.47
CA LEU A 199 2.71 9.08 9.07
C LEU A 199 3.67 9.51 10.20
N ARG A 200 3.90 10.82 10.39
CA ARG A 200 4.74 11.38 11.46
C ARG A 200 3.95 12.15 12.49
N ARG A 201 2.63 12.13 12.45
CA ARG A 201 1.77 13.04 13.24
C ARG A 201 0.54 12.31 13.76
N GLY A 202 -0.18 12.98 14.66
CA GLY A 202 -1.44 12.50 15.18
C GLY A 202 -1.32 11.11 15.78
N ASP A 203 -2.20 10.21 15.34
CA ASP A 203 -2.31 8.85 15.85
C ASP A 203 -1.40 7.83 15.12
N ALA A 204 -0.59 8.31 14.15
CA ALA A 204 0.20 7.43 13.28
C ALA A 204 1.11 6.47 14.05
N ALA A 205 1.69 6.89 15.18
CA ALA A 205 2.56 6.06 16.01
C ALA A 205 1.85 4.80 16.54
N ALA A 206 0.52 4.84 16.71
CA ALA A 206 -0.28 3.70 17.15
C ALA A 206 -0.72 2.78 16.00
N HIS A 207 -0.60 3.24 14.73
CA HIS A 207 -1.17 2.58 13.58
C HIS A 207 -0.16 2.18 12.50
N ALA A 208 0.94 2.93 12.31
CA ALA A 208 1.83 2.73 11.17
C ALA A 208 2.92 1.66 11.37
N GLY A 209 3.23 1.31 12.60
CA GLY A 209 4.35 0.40 12.90
C GLY A 209 5.69 0.90 12.34
N ALA A 210 6.55 -0.01 11.91
CA ALA A 210 7.82 0.34 11.27
C ALA A 210 7.57 0.87 9.85
N VAL A 211 8.00 2.12 9.55
CA VAL A 211 7.74 2.75 8.26
C VAL A 211 8.96 2.61 7.33
N TYR A 212 8.70 2.11 6.12
CA TYR A 212 9.67 1.99 5.03
C TYR A 212 9.24 2.86 3.87
N ILE A 213 10.13 3.70 3.35
CA ILE A 213 9.87 4.49 2.13
C ILE A 213 10.40 3.71 0.93
N ALA A 214 9.55 3.53 -0.07
CA ALA A 214 9.86 2.82 -1.30
C ALA A 214 9.97 3.78 -2.49
N ASP A 215 11.10 3.74 -3.20
CA ASP A 215 11.23 4.40 -4.51
C ASP A 215 10.42 3.61 -5.55
N ILE A 216 9.49 4.28 -6.20
CA ILE A 216 8.65 3.69 -7.25
C ILE A 216 8.99 4.21 -8.66
N GLY A 217 10.14 4.87 -8.81
CA GLY A 217 10.57 5.40 -10.11
C GLY A 217 9.89 6.69 -10.52
N MET A 218 9.42 7.50 -9.57
CA MET A 218 8.84 8.82 -9.85
C MET A 218 9.83 9.71 -10.60
N PRO A 219 9.53 10.17 -11.84
CA PRO A 219 10.49 10.89 -12.66
C PRO A 219 10.83 12.26 -12.06
N ALA A 220 12.10 12.67 -12.19
CA ALA A 220 12.57 13.98 -11.71
C ALA A 220 11.78 15.16 -12.31
N THR A 221 11.33 15.02 -13.56
CA THR A 221 10.47 16.00 -14.24
C THR A 221 9.11 16.15 -13.58
N ALA A 222 8.56 15.09 -12.99
CA ALA A 222 7.28 15.15 -12.28
C ALA A 222 7.41 16.00 -11.00
N TRP A 223 8.50 15.83 -10.23
CA TRP A 223 8.78 16.66 -9.06
C TRP A 223 8.86 18.15 -9.40
N LEU A 224 9.59 18.49 -10.48
CA LEU A 224 9.71 19.87 -10.96
C LEU A 224 8.34 20.44 -11.40
N ARG A 225 7.58 19.68 -12.17
CA ARG A 225 6.23 20.09 -12.64
C ARG A 225 5.24 20.25 -11.49
N ALA A 226 5.32 19.40 -10.48
CA ALA A 226 4.50 19.49 -9.28
C ALA A 226 4.92 20.63 -8.35
N GLY A 227 6.07 21.30 -8.59
CA GLY A 227 6.63 22.31 -7.71
C GLY A 227 7.02 21.75 -6.33
N LEU A 228 7.54 20.51 -6.33
CA LEU A 228 7.93 19.79 -5.12
C LEU A 228 9.43 19.44 -5.17
N GLU A 229 10.05 19.44 -4.00
CA GLU A 229 11.42 18.97 -3.86
C GLU A 229 11.47 17.44 -3.81
N ARG A 230 12.38 16.85 -4.57
CA ARG A 230 12.61 15.40 -4.54
C ARG A 230 13.32 15.02 -3.24
N PRO A 231 12.83 14.01 -2.49
CA PRO A 231 13.50 13.53 -1.29
C PRO A 231 14.92 13.05 -1.59
N VAL A 232 15.87 13.42 -0.73
CA VAL A 232 17.24 12.93 -0.80
C VAL A 232 17.31 11.56 -0.12
N GLY A 233 18.00 10.60 -0.74
CA GLY A 233 18.23 9.28 -0.13
C GLY A 233 17.16 8.22 -0.44
N VAL A 234 16.07 8.59 -1.13
CA VAL A 234 15.08 7.63 -1.64
C VAL A 234 15.32 7.44 -3.14
N THR A 235 16.25 6.58 -3.50
CA THR A 235 16.65 6.35 -4.90
C THR A 235 17.15 4.92 -5.10
N GLY A 236 17.19 4.47 -6.34
CA GLY A 236 17.81 3.20 -6.72
C GLY A 236 17.01 1.97 -6.32
N GLY A 237 15.71 2.10 -6.08
CA GLY A 237 14.85 0.98 -5.70
C GLY A 237 15.09 0.47 -4.27
N GLU A 238 15.73 1.24 -3.42
CA GLU A 238 15.95 0.86 -2.02
C GLU A 238 14.69 1.07 -1.18
N LEU A 239 14.54 0.20 -0.16
CA LEU A 239 13.59 0.39 0.93
C LEU A 239 14.34 1.08 2.06
N VAL A 240 13.94 2.30 2.39
CA VAL A 240 14.58 3.11 3.43
C VAL A 240 13.75 3.02 4.70
N HIS A 241 14.31 2.42 5.76
CA HIS A 241 13.68 2.41 7.08
C HIS A 241 13.84 3.78 7.72
N THR A 242 12.74 4.34 8.20
CA THR A 242 12.76 5.59 8.99
C THR A 242 12.81 5.23 10.46
N SER A 243 13.91 5.54 11.13
CA SER A 243 13.92 5.56 12.59
C SER A 243 13.01 6.68 13.08
N SER A 244 12.03 6.30 13.88
CA SER A 244 11.14 7.22 14.62
C SER A 244 11.92 8.08 15.63
#